data_709b5239350c28236d1ad7d6eb77516b
#
_entry.id   709b5239350c28236d1ad7d6eb77516b
#
_cell.length_a   1.000
_cell.length_b   1.000
_cell.length_c   1.000
_cell.angle_alpha   90.00
_cell.angle_beta   90.00
_cell.angle_gamma   90.00
#
_symmetry.space_group_name_H-M   'P 1'
#
loop_
_entity.id
_entity.type
_entity.pdbx_description
1 polymer ?
#
loop_
_entity_poly.entity_id
_entity_poly.type
_entity_poly.pdbx_seq_one_letter_code
_entity_poly.pdbx_strand_id
1 'polypeptide(L)'
;MTSRPVAANIIVYNAQQQRVLQTTSDSSRSLLAVLLDDRVPFYTIEATAPTYYPFHDTIANYTAYAGVKMIPREIKSFLLHNIYFATGKTRILETSEPALRELYEYLITRPDQRIRIVGHTDNIGSDRSNQILSEGRCEEVKRAMIERGIAPERIEVSGRGERDPIMPNDSDEHRQMNRRVEIVLL
;
A
#
# COMPACT_ATOMS: atom_id res chain seq x y z
N MET A 1 19.05 3.00 15.42
CA MET A 1 17.76 2.37 15.08
C MET A 1 17.98 0.87 15.08
N THR A 2 17.39 0.14 16.03
CA THR A 2 17.44 -1.31 16.06
C THR A 2 16.51 -1.86 14.98
N SER A 3 17.08 -2.44 13.92
CA SER A 3 16.29 -3.14 12.89
C SER A 3 15.60 -4.33 13.53
N ARG A 4 14.26 -4.34 13.53
CA ARG A 4 13.49 -5.51 13.97
C ARG A 4 13.55 -6.59 12.88
N PRO A 5 13.68 -7.87 13.26
CA PRO A 5 13.58 -8.97 12.29
C PRO A 5 12.24 -8.94 11.55
N VAL A 6 12.25 -9.33 10.29
CA VAL A 6 11.07 -9.38 9.40
C VAL A 6 10.86 -10.80 8.96
N ALA A 7 9.62 -11.29 9.00
CA ALA A 7 9.25 -12.52 8.33
C ALA A 7 9.26 -12.30 6.81
N ALA A 8 10.21 -12.89 6.12
CA ALA A 8 10.39 -12.75 4.68
C ALA A 8 10.47 -14.12 4.01
N ASN A 9 9.88 -14.25 2.82
CA ASN A 9 10.14 -15.38 1.95
C ASN A 9 11.52 -15.18 1.29
N ILE A 10 12.41 -16.13 1.47
CA ILE A 10 13.79 -16.10 0.96
C ILE A 10 13.96 -17.22 -0.05
N ILE A 11 14.45 -16.87 -1.23
CA ILE A 11 14.77 -17.80 -2.30
C ILE A 11 16.24 -17.62 -2.65
N VAL A 12 16.96 -18.73 -2.81
CA VAL A 12 18.36 -18.73 -3.21
C VAL A 12 18.50 -19.49 -4.52
N TYR A 13 19.23 -18.92 -5.45
CA TYR A 13 19.53 -19.49 -6.76
C TYR A 13 21.04 -19.73 -6.89
N ASN A 14 21.42 -20.80 -7.59
CA ASN A 14 22.82 -21.03 -7.99
C ASN A 14 23.21 -20.18 -9.21
N ALA A 15 24.47 -20.32 -9.65
CA ALA A 15 25.00 -19.60 -10.81
C ALA A 15 24.26 -19.89 -12.14
N GLN A 16 23.55 -21.01 -12.24
CA GLN A 16 22.72 -21.41 -13.38
C GLN A 16 21.26 -20.95 -13.25
N GLN A 17 20.96 -20.05 -12.29
CA GLN A 17 19.61 -19.57 -11.99
C GLN A 17 18.63 -20.68 -11.56
N GLN A 18 19.13 -21.79 -11.07
CA GLN A 18 18.31 -22.85 -10.51
C GLN A 18 18.05 -22.57 -9.03
N ARG A 19 16.80 -22.65 -8.61
CA ARG A 19 16.42 -22.49 -7.20
C ARG A 19 16.98 -23.65 -6.37
N VAL A 20 17.85 -23.33 -5.44
CA VAL A 20 18.50 -24.30 -4.54
C VAL A 20 17.90 -24.30 -3.14
N LEU A 21 17.24 -23.18 -2.75
CA LEU A 21 16.58 -23.05 -1.47
C LEU A 21 15.35 -22.16 -1.59
N GLN A 22 14.31 -22.51 -0.85
CA GLN A 22 13.21 -21.60 -0.53
C GLN A 22 12.83 -21.80 0.94
N THR A 23 12.78 -20.71 1.68
CA THR A 23 12.46 -20.72 3.12
C THR A 23 11.81 -19.42 3.53
N THR A 24 11.29 -19.38 4.75
CA THR A 24 10.75 -18.16 5.35
C THR A 24 11.55 -17.83 6.60
N SER A 25 12.05 -16.59 6.72
CA SER A 25 12.68 -16.12 7.94
C SER A 25 11.64 -15.93 9.04
N ASP A 26 12.07 -16.14 10.28
CA ASP A 26 11.24 -15.89 11.46
C ASP A 26 11.43 -14.43 11.92
N SER A 27 10.32 -13.72 12.19
CA SER A 27 10.33 -12.37 12.74
C SER A 27 10.88 -12.28 14.18
N SER A 28 11.03 -13.42 14.86
CA SER A 28 11.64 -13.50 16.19
C SER A 28 13.16 -13.66 16.18
N ARG A 29 13.74 -13.99 15.03
CA ARG A 29 15.17 -14.28 14.87
C ARG A 29 15.82 -13.41 13.80
N SER A 30 16.97 -12.87 14.11
CA SER A 30 17.77 -12.05 13.19
C SER A 30 18.69 -12.86 12.25
N LEU A 31 18.80 -14.17 12.45
CA LEU A 31 19.73 -15.02 11.74
C LEU A 31 19.04 -16.26 11.19
N LEU A 32 19.24 -16.51 9.90
CA LEU A 32 18.95 -17.77 9.24
C LEU A 32 20.28 -18.36 8.75
N ALA A 33 20.66 -19.53 9.23
CA ALA A 33 21.84 -20.24 8.76
C ALA A 33 21.47 -21.27 7.70
N VAL A 34 22.14 -21.25 6.57
CA VAL A 34 21.95 -22.18 5.47
C VAL A 34 23.32 -22.68 5.01
N LEU A 35 23.46 -23.99 4.82
CA LEU A 35 24.64 -24.59 4.20
C LEU A 35 24.47 -24.57 2.69
N LEU A 36 25.39 -23.91 1.99
CA LEU A 36 25.44 -23.82 0.54
C LEU A 36 26.64 -24.66 0.03
N ASP A 37 26.56 -25.15 -1.20
CA ASP A 37 27.63 -25.93 -1.83
C ASP A 37 28.84 -25.01 -2.15
N ASP A 38 30.00 -25.27 -1.58
CA ASP A 38 31.23 -24.49 -1.74
C ASP A 38 31.83 -24.56 -3.17
N ARG A 39 31.35 -25.49 -4.00
CA ARG A 39 31.74 -25.62 -5.41
C ARG A 39 31.02 -24.64 -6.34
N VAL A 40 29.97 -24.01 -5.89
CA VAL A 40 29.21 -22.99 -6.66
C VAL A 40 29.88 -21.63 -6.46
N PRO A 41 30.29 -20.91 -7.51
CA PRO A 41 31.08 -19.68 -7.38
C PRO A 41 30.31 -18.52 -6.72
N PHE A 42 29.03 -18.46 -6.93
CA PHE A 42 28.15 -17.44 -6.30
C PHE A 42 26.71 -17.92 -6.23
N TYR A 43 25.95 -17.27 -5.36
CA TYR A 43 24.52 -17.45 -5.21
C TYR A 43 23.80 -16.12 -5.32
N THR A 44 22.60 -16.13 -5.88
CA THR A 44 21.69 -14.98 -5.86
C THR A 44 20.66 -15.19 -4.78
N ILE A 45 20.44 -14.17 -3.94
CA ILE A 45 19.43 -14.18 -2.89
C ILE A 45 18.35 -13.20 -3.26
N GLU A 46 17.13 -13.68 -3.23
CA GLU A 46 15.91 -12.85 -3.28
C GLU A 46 15.18 -12.94 -1.95
N ALA A 47 14.75 -11.81 -1.42
CA ALA A 47 13.89 -11.80 -0.24
C ALA A 47 12.70 -10.87 -0.47
N THR A 48 11.51 -11.38 -0.14
CA THR A 48 10.24 -10.64 -0.26
C THR A 48 9.48 -10.69 1.06
N ALA A 49 8.95 -9.55 1.48
CA ALA A 49 8.05 -9.47 2.62
C ALA A 49 6.95 -8.43 2.33
N PRO A 50 5.74 -8.60 2.89
CA PRO A 50 4.71 -7.56 2.80
C PRO A 50 5.24 -6.23 3.31
N THR A 51 4.89 -5.12 2.65
CA THR A 51 5.30 -3.76 3.03
C THR A 51 6.80 -3.44 2.93
N TYR A 52 7.59 -4.29 2.31
CA TYR A 52 9.00 -4.05 2.04
C TYR A 52 9.30 -4.09 0.54
N TYR A 53 10.33 -3.34 0.12
CA TYR A 53 10.85 -3.51 -1.24
C TYR A 53 11.52 -4.89 -1.35
N PRO A 54 11.36 -5.59 -2.49
CA PRO A 54 12.10 -6.82 -2.72
C PRO A 54 13.61 -6.56 -2.58
N PHE A 55 14.27 -7.45 -1.87
CA PHE A 55 15.73 -7.48 -1.79
C PHE A 55 16.26 -8.45 -2.84
N HIS A 56 17.32 -8.05 -3.52
CA HIS A 56 18.03 -8.89 -4.48
C HIS A 56 19.52 -8.61 -4.36
N ASP A 57 20.33 -9.63 -4.17
CA ASP A 57 21.78 -9.50 -4.07
C ASP A 57 22.48 -10.79 -4.53
N THR A 58 23.77 -10.67 -4.87
CA THR A 58 24.61 -11.78 -5.25
C THR A 58 25.75 -11.93 -4.24
N ILE A 59 25.87 -13.11 -3.66
CA ILE A 59 26.91 -13.44 -2.68
C ILE A 59 27.91 -14.44 -3.27
N ALA A 60 29.19 -14.21 -3.00
CA ALA A 60 30.22 -15.19 -3.33
C ALA A 60 30.18 -16.35 -2.32
N ASN A 61 30.55 -17.56 -2.77
CA ASN A 61 30.48 -18.77 -1.95
C ASN A 61 31.41 -18.74 -0.71
N TYR A 62 32.47 -17.92 -0.74
CA TYR A 62 33.37 -17.73 0.41
C TYR A 62 32.85 -16.75 1.46
N THR A 63 31.66 -16.19 1.26
CA THR A 63 31.05 -15.27 2.21
C THR A 63 30.47 -16.08 3.38
N ALA A 64 31.03 -15.92 4.57
CA ALA A 64 30.61 -16.66 5.76
C ALA A 64 29.17 -16.29 6.21
N TYR A 65 28.72 -15.09 5.86
CA TYR A 65 27.35 -14.63 6.08
C TYR A 65 26.97 -13.54 5.08
N ALA A 66 25.71 -13.46 4.75
CA ALA A 66 25.13 -12.37 3.96
C ALA A 66 24.04 -11.67 4.78
N GLY A 67 24.08 -10.35 4.81
CA GLY A 67 23.06 -9.54 5.47
C GLY A 67 21.94 -9.15 4.52
N VAL A 68 20.74 -9.67 4.72
CA VAL A 68 19.54 -9.20 4.00
C VAL A 68 18.94 -8.03 4.75
N LYS A 69 19.15 -6.81 4.25
CA LYS A 69 18.54 -5.60 4.80
C LYS A 69 17.35 -5.20 3.95
N MET A 70 16.17 -5.52 4.40
CA MET A 70 14.94 -5.11 3.72
C MET A 70 14.62 -3.64 4.01
N ILE A 71 14.32 -2.89 2.96
CA ILE A 71 13.91 -1.49 3.06
C ILE A 71 12.38 -1.46 3.16
N PRO A 72 11.80 -0.92 4.26
CA PRO A 72 10.36 -0.76 4.35
C PRO A 72 9.85 0.09 3.19
N ARG A 73 8.79 -0.34 2.55
CA ARG A 73 8.00 0.58 1.74
C ARG A 73 7.32 1.51 2.72
N GLU A 74 7.69 2.77 2.72
CA GLU A 74 6.85 3.77 3.34
C GLU A 74 5.57 3.86 2.53
N ILE A 75 4.56 3.12 2.96
CA ILE A 75 3.21 3.29 2.43
C ILE A 75 2.75 4.62 3.00
N LYS A 76 2.98 5.69 2.25
CA LYS A 76 2.49 7.04 2.62
C LYS A 76 1.03 7.21 2.24
N SER A 77 0.58 6.48 1.24
CA SER A 77 -0.81 6.47 0.81
C SER A 77 -1.18 5.16 0.10
N PHE A 78 -2.46 4.87 0.04
CA PHE A 78 -3.01 3.80 -0.78
C PHE A 78 -4.36 4.23 -1.38
N LEU A 79 -4.69 3.67 -2.54
CA LEU A 79 -5.98 3.90 -3.16
C LEU A 79 -7.03 3.03 -2.47
N LEU A 80 -8.12 3.64 -2.05
CA LEU A 80 -9.29 2.91 -1.61
C LEU A 80 -10.11 2.55 -2.87
N HIS A 81 -9.84 1.36 -3.40
CA HIS A 81 -10.53 0.87 -4.58
C HIS A 81 -12.01 0.60 -4.27
N ASN A 82 -12.84 0.71 -5.30
CA ASN A 82 -14.27 0.34 -5.24
C ASN A 82 -15.12 1.19 -4.28
N ILE A 83 -14.74 2.46 -4.05
CA ILE A 83 -15.66 3.45 -3.49
C ILE A 83 -16.40 4.12 -4.64
N TYR A 84 -17.69 3.84 -4.73
CA TYR A 84 -18.57 4.36 -5.76
C TYR A 84 -19.54 5.38 -5.17
N PHE A 85 -19.79 6.43 -5.95
CA PHE A 85 -20.74 7.47 -5.61
C PHE A 85 -21.82 7.57 -6.69
N ALA A 86 -22.99 8.00 -6.30
CA ALA A 86 -24.02 8.35 -7.30
C ALA A 86 -23.49 9.49 -8.18
N THR A 87 -23.84 9.45 -9.47
CA THR A 87 -23.36 10.41 -10.48
C THR A 87 -23.60 11.86 -10.03
N GLY A 88 -22.53 12.66 -9.99
CA GLY A 88 -22.59 14.05 -9.55
C GLY A 88 -23.01 14.26 -8.08
N LYS A 89 -23.01 13.19 -7.26
CA LYS A 89 -23.41 13.23 -5.84
C LYS A 89 -22.26 12.81 -4.93
N THR A 90 -22.42 13.12 -3.65
CA THR A 90 -21.53 12.68 -2.58
C THR A 90 -21.99 11.37 -1.93
N ARG A 91 -23.23 10.94 -2.18
CA ARG A 91 -23.81 9.73 -1.61
C ARG A 91 -23.03 8.50 -2.06
N ILE A 92 -22.49 7.76 -1.09
CA ILE A 92 -21.83 6.47 -1.31
C ILE A 92 -22.88 5.42 -1.71
N LEU A 93 -22.56 4.59 -2.68
CA LEU A 93 -23.41 3.46 -3.09
C LEU A 93 -23.15 2.24 -2.19
N GLU A 94 -24.18 1.41 -2.00
CA GLU A 94 -24.08 0.17 -1.19
C GLU A 94 -23.00 -0.79 -1.70
N THR A 95 -22.73 -0.78 -2.99
CA THR A 95 -21.64 -1.58 -3.61
C THR A 95 -20.25 -1.21 -3.08
N SER A 96 -20.11 -0.10 -2.35
CA SER A 96 -18.86 0.33 -1.70
C SER A 96 -18.64 -0.29 -0.31
N GLU A 97 -19.61 -1.03 0.22
CA GLU A 97 -19.53 -1.59 1.57
C GLU A 97 -18.29 -2.47 1.83
N PRO A 98 -17.83 -3.31 0.88
CA PRO A 98 -16.59 -4.07 1.07
C PRO A 98 -15.36 -3.17 1.28
N ALA A 99 -15.23 -2.08 0.51
CA ALA A 99 -14.12 -1.14 0.63
C ALA A 99 -14.18 -0.32 1.92
N LEU A 100 -15.37 0.08 2.36
CA LEU A 100 -15.56 0.76 3.66
C LEU A 100 -15.21 -0.16 4.82
N ARG A 101 -15.53 -1.44 4.73
CA ARG A 101 -15.16 -2.47 5.72
C ARG A 101 -13.66 -2.65 5.79
N GLU A 102 -12.98 -2.75 4.64
CA GLU A 102 -11.52 -2.86 4.58
C GLU A 102 -10.83 -1.66 5.26
N LEU A 103 -11.29 -0.43 5.00
CA LEU A 103 -10.79 0.77 5.67
C LEU A 103 -11.05 0.72 7.18
N TYR A 104 -12.23 0.30 7.59
CA TYR A 104 -12.57 0.15 9.01
C TYR A 104 -11.66 -0.88 9.70
N GLU A 105 -11.48 -2.06 9.13
CA GLU A 105 -10.59 -3.11 9.66
C GLU A 105 -9.13 -2.63 9.74
N TYR A 106 -8.69 -1.88 8.75
CA TYR A 106 -7.37 -1.24 8.78
C TYR A 106 -7.22 -0.31 9.98
N LEU A 107 -8.20 0.54 10.24
CA LEU A 107 -8.16 1.54 11.31
C LEU A 107 -8.37 0.95 12.70
N ILE A 108 -9.23 -0.04 12.87
CA ILE A 108 -9.49 -0.65 14.18
C ILE A 108 -8.32 -1.50 14.68
N THR A 109 -7.57 -2.10 13.76
CA THR A 109 -6.35 -2.86 14.09
C THR A 109 -5.12 -1.98 14.35
N ARG A 110 -5.23 -0.65 14.13
CA ARG A 110 -4.14 0.34 14.30
C ARG A 110 -4.66 1.59 15.04
N PRO A 111 -4.90 1.50 16.35
CA PRO A 111 -5.59 2.56 17.11
C PRO A 111 -4.87 3.92 17.06
N ASP A 112 -3.54 3.94 16.94
CA ASP A 112 -2.74 5.18 16.89
C ASP A 112 -2.60 5.76 15.47
N GLN A 113 -3.04 5.03 14.44
CA GLN A 113 -2.92 5.49 13.06
C GLN A 113 -3.94 6.58 12.76
N ARG A 114 -3.44 7.72 12.30
CA ARG A 114 -4.25 8.80 11.71
C ARG A 114 -4.15 8.71 10.20
N ILE A 115 -5.21 9.15 9.53
CA ILE A 115 -5.28 9.18 8.08
C ILE A 115 -5.84 10.51 7.57
N ARG A 116 -5.52 10.82 6.31
CA ARG A 116 -6.22 11.83 5.51
C ARG A 116 -6.88 11.15 4.32
N ILE A 117 -8.17 11.37 4.16
CA ILE A 117 -8.95 10.94 3.00
C ILE A 117 -8.85 12.04 1.95
N VAL A 118 -8.34 11.70 0.77
CA VAL A 118 -8.15 12.65 -0.34
C VAL A 118 -9.05 12.24 -1.50
N GLY A 119 -9.96 13.13 -1.91
CA GLY A 119 -10.90 12.89 -2.99
C GLY A 119 -10.49 13.58 -4.29
N HIS A 120 -10.69 12.89 -5.39
CA HIS A 120 -10.40 13.40 -6.74
C HIS A 120 -11.60 13.25 -7.66
N THR A 121 -11.67 14.11 -8.67
CA THR A 121 -12.63 14.03 -9.77
C THR A 121 -11.90 13.88 -11.10
N ASP A 122 -12.65 13.61 -12.15
CA ASP A 122 -12.23 13.89 -13.53
C ASP A 122 -12.36 15.40 -13.82
N ASN A 123 -12.09 15.79 -15.07
CA ASN A 123 -12.14 17.17 -15.55
C ASN A 123 -13.53 17.60 -16.05
N ILE A 124 -14.58 16.84 -15.76
CA ILE A 124 -15.94 17.21 -16.18
C ILE A 124 -16.56 18.13 -15.13
N GLY A 125 -16.92 19.33 -15.56
CA GLY A 125 -17.49 20.38 -14.70
C GLY A 125 -16.55 21.55 -14.48
N SER A 126 -16.88 22.43 -13.54
CA SER A 126 -15.99 23.54 -13.16
C SER A 126 -15.05 23.09 -12.02
N ASP A 127 -13.84 23.66 -11.96
CA ASP A 127 -12.87 23.42 -10.86
C ASP A 127 -13.53 23.61 -9.49
N ARG A 128 -14.35 24.68 -9.32
CA ARG A 128 -15.08 24.92 -8.08
C ARG A 128 -16.08 23.81 -7.74
N SER A 129 -16.83 23.33 -8.73
CA SER A 129 -17.77 22.22 -8.52
C SER A 129 -17.05 20.93 -8.17
N ASN A 130 -15.95 20.65 -8.87
CA ASN A 130 -15.11 19.48 -8.64
C ASN A 130 -14.43 19.52 -7.28
N GLN A 131 -13.99 20.71 -6.82
CA GLN A 131 -13.45 20.89 -5.47
C GLN A 131 -14.50 20.56 -4.40
N ILE A 132 -15.70 21.13 -4.50
CA ILE A 132 -16.80 20.89 -3.55
C ILE A 132 -17.24 19.42 -3.58
N LEU A 133 -17.35 18.83 -4.77
CA LEU A 133 -17.77 17.44 -4.92
C LEU A 133 -16.76 16.46 -4.31
N SER A 134 -15.47 16.66 -4.56
CA SER A 134 -14.42 15.81 -4.01
C SER A 134 -14.33 15.90 -2.49
N GLU A 135 -14.44 17.09 -1.93
CA GLU A 135 -14.46 17.30 -0.48
C GLU A 135 -15.68 16.65 0.17
N GLY A 136 -16.88 16.87 -0.38
CA GLY A 136 -18.09 16.25 0.14
C GLY A 136 -18.08 14.72 0.08
N ARG A 137 -17.41 14.12 -0.91
CA ARG A 137 -17.21 12.67 -0.98
C ARG A 137 -16.30 12.17 0.14
N CYS A 138 -15.23 12.90 0.44
CA CYS A 138 -14.34 12.55 1.57
C CYS A 138 -15.09 12.65 2.91
N GLU A 139 -15.91 13.66 3.10
CA GLU A 139 -16.73 13.81 4.31
C GLU A 139 -17.71 12.65 4.48
N GLU A 140 -18.32 12.15 3.41
CA GLU A 140 -19.19 10.98 3.48
C GLU A 140 -18.44 9.70 3.90
N VAL A 141 -17.22 9.48 3.38
CA VAL A 141 -16.36 8.35 3.80
C VAL A 141 -15.97 8.52 5.28
N LYS A 142 -15.55 9.71 5.69
CA LYS A 142 -15.26 10.02 7.11
C LYS A 142 -16.46 9.73 8.00
N ARG A 143 -17.64 10.20 7.63
CA ARG A 143 -18.89 9.96 8.38
C ARG A 143 -19.14 8.47 8.53
N ALA A 144 -19.01 7.69 7.45
CA ALA A 144 -19.17 6.24 7.48
C ALA A 144 -18.20 5.55 8.44
N MET A 145 -16.97 6.07 8.61
CA MET A 145 -16.00 5.54 9.59
C MET A 145 -16.39 5.93 11.03
N ILE A 146 -16.83 7.17 11.24
CA ILE A 146 -17.27 7.65 12.56
C ILE A 146 -18.50 6.86 13.06
N GLU A 147 -19.47 6.60 12.18
CA GLU A 147 -20.65 5.77 12.49
C GLU A 147 -20.28 4.33 12.90
N ARG A 148 -19.12 3.83 12.44
CA ARG A 148 -18.54 2.53 12.83
C ARG A 148 -17.67 2.59 14.09
N GLY A 149 -17.53 3.79 14.72
CA GLY A 149 -16.81 3.95 15.98
C GLY A 149 -15.35 4.39 15.86
N ILE A 150 -14.89 4.82 14.67
CA ILE A 150 -13.57 5.43 14.54
C ILE A 150 -13.63 6.87 15.05
N ALA A 151 -12.68 7.25 15.90
CA ALA A 151 -12.62 8.60 16.49
C ALA A 151 -12.40 9.68 15.41
N PRO A 152 -13.19 10.76 15.41
CA PRO A 152 -13.17 11.80 14.37
C PRO A 152 -11.81 12.47 14.16
N GLU A 153 -11.05 12.65 15.25
CA GLU A 153 -9.72 13.25 15.28
C GLU A 153 -8.65 12.43 14.57
N ARG A 154 -8.93 11.16 14.28
CA ARG A 154 -8.06 10.28 13.51
C ARG A 154 -8.20 10.48 12.00
N ILE A 155 -9.23 11.20 11.54
CA ILE A 155 -9.57 11.30 10.13
C ILE A 155 -9.63 12.76 9.69
N GLU A 156 -8.67 13.14 8.87
CA GLU A 156 -8.68 14.39 8.12
C GLU A 156 -9.30 14.17 6.73
N VAL A 157 -9.81 15.21 6.10
CA VAL A 157 -10.33 15.17 4.73
C VAL A 157 -9.73 16.27 3.87
N SER A 158 -9.59 16.01 2.57
CA SER A 158 -9.12 16.99 1.60
C SER A 158 -9.71 16.69 0.23
N GLY A 159 -10.49 17.58 -0.33
CA GLY A 159 -10.85 17.57 -1.74
C GLY A 159 -9.73 18.15 -2.60
N ARG A 160 -9.41 17.52 -3.72
CA ARG A 160 -8.41 18.00 -4.69
C ARG A 160 -9.04 18.36 -6.03
N GLY A 161 -10.35 18.02 -6.20
CA GLY A 161 -11.01 18.22 -7.49
C GLY A 161 -10.26 17.47 -8.59
N GLU A 162 -10.07 18.14 -9.73
CA GLU A 162 -9.41 17.61 -10.93
C GLU A 162 -7.89 17.86 -10.99
N ARG A 163 -7.28 18.46 -9.94
CA ARG A 163 -5.92 19.00 -9.98
C ARG A 163 -4.81 17.96 -10.06
N ASP A 164 -5.05 16.76 -9.56
CA ASP A 164 -4.04 15.71 -9.46
C ASP A 164 -4.50 14.45 -10.21
N PRO A 165 -4.63 14.49 -11.56
CA PRO A 165 -5.05 13.34 -12.34
C PRO A 165 -3.93 12.29 -12.37
N ILE A 166 -4.29 10.99 -12.25
CA ILE A 166 -3.35 9.88 -12.43
C ILE A 166 -3.33 9.37 -13.87
N MET A 167 -4.35 9.69 -14.66
CA MET A 167 -4.43 9.39 -16.08
C MET A 167 -4.87 10.64 -16.86
N PRO A 168 -4.54 10.75 -18.15
CA PRO A 168 -5.13 11.77 -19.03
C PRO A 168 -6.65 11.68 -19.02
N ASN A 169 -7.36 12.81 -19.10
CA ASN A 169 -8.82 12.83 -19.14
C ASN A 169 -9.39 12.68 -20.58
N ASP A 170 -8.79 11.83 -21.39
CA ASP A 170 -9.06 11.68 -22.83
C ASP A 170 -10.05 10.54 -23.16
N SER A 171 -10.30 9.61 -22.25
CA SER A 171 -11.27 8.54 -22.38
C SER A 171 -12.15 8.40 -21.12
N ASP A 172 -13.26 7.68 -21.23
CA ASP A 172 -14.12 7.42 -20.07
C ASP A 172 -13.45 6.50 -19.05
N GLU A 173 -12.64 5.56 -19.52
CA GLU A 173 -11.84 4.66 -18.68
C GLU A 173 -10.83 5.47 -17.85
N HIS A 174 -10.09 6.38 -18.49
CA HIS A 174 -9.12 7.23 -17.82
C HIS A 174 -9.80 8.19 -16.82
N ARG A 175 -10.93 8.80 -17.21
CA ARG A 175 -11.73 9.62 -16.28
C ARG A 175 -12.22 8.79 -15.08
N GLN A 176 -12.62 7.52 -15.30
CA GLN A 176 -13.02 6.65 -14.19
C GLN A 176 -11.87 6.42 -13.20
N MET A 177 -10.64 6.28 -13.67
CA MET A 177 -9.46 6.14 -12.81
C MET A 177 -9.16 7.42 -12.02
N ASN A 178 -9.44 8.58 -12.61
CA ASN A 178 -9.27 9.87 -11.91
C ASN A 178 -10.33 10.07 -10.82
N ARG A 179 -11.54 9.55 -10.97
CA ARG A 179 -12.60 9.57 -9.94
C ARG A 179 -12.29 8.57 -8.82
N ARG A 180 -11.43 8.93 -7.89
CA ARG A 180 -10.91 8.05 -6.85
C ARG A 180 -10.90 8.69 -5.46
N VAL A 181 -10.76 7.83 -4.48
CA VAL A 181 -10.44 8.21 -3.09
C VAL A 181 -9.07 7.60 -2.74
N GLU A 182 -8.19 8.41 -2.19
CA GLU A 182 -6.87 8.03 -1.72
C GLU A 182 -6.81 8.17 -0.20
N ILE A 183 -6.17 7.22 0.48
CA ILE A 183 -5.91 7.25 1.91
C ILE A 183 -4.43 7.56 2.13
N VAL A 184 -4.14 8.69 2.75
CA VAL A 184 -2.80 9.12 3.14
C VAL A 184 -2.61 8.84 4.62
N LEU A 185 -1.53 8.14 4.97
CA LEU A 185 -1.16 7.86 6.36
C LEU A 185 -0.46 9.08 6.97
N LEU A 186 -0.83 9.45 8.20
CA LEU A 186 -0.31 10.61 8.92
C LEU A 186 0.50 10.20 10.14
#